data_fd0d8fa5bffd377691780009a03e0a7f
#
_entry.id   fd0d8fa5bffd377691780009a03e0a7f
#
_cell.length_a   1.000
_cell.length_b   1.000
_cell.length_c   1.000
_cell.angle_alpha   90.00
_cell.angle_beta   90.00
_cell.angle_gamma   90.00
#
_symmetry.space_group_name_H-M   'P 1'
#
loop_
_entity.id
_entity.type
_entity.pdbx_description
1 polymer ?
#
loop_
_entity_poly.entity_id
_entity_poly.type
_entity_poly.pdbx_seq_one_letter_code
_entity_poly.pdbx_strand_id
1 'polypeptide(L)'
;MHRSTDRILTTHVGSLPRSQAVVDVLFARERAEADASANASVHAPGEGEAVIAAAVAEVVRRQVTLGIDVVSDGEMSKISYATYVARRLTGFAGDTPREPGQDLVEFPGLLRKLAERGSTAKYRRPRCVGPIAVKDTGPLEADLHNLRAAVREAAPAEAFMNAASPGVVALFQPNDFYRTQDDYLTALAGALQSEYEAIVAAGILLQIDAPDLAMGRHTMYRNQPLEEFERLAARHIEVLNHALRNVPGERVRMHVCWGNYEGPHHHDVPMERLLPLVLRA
;
A
#
# COMPACT_ATOMS: atom_id res chain seq x y z
N MET A 1 -1.22 20.88 -2.04
CA MET A 1 -0.45 20.42 -0.86
C MET A 1 0.15 21.62 -0.15
N HIS A 2 -0.11 21.75 1.15
CA HIS A 2 0.51 22.78 2.00
C HIS A 2 2.02 22.57 2.08
N ARG A 3 2.76 23.66 2.21
CA ARG A 3 4.24 23.65 2.35
C ARG A 3 4.64 24.17 3.71
N SER A 4 5.77 23.69 4.22
CA SER A 4 6.36 24.13 5.49
C SER A 4 7.05 25.49 5.30
N THR A 5 6.27 26.59 5.30
CA THR A 5 6.80 27.96 5.12
C THR A 5 7.10 28.63 6.45
N ASP A 6 6.15 28.60 7.40
CA ASP A 6 6.26 29.30 8.67
C ASP A 6 6.71 28.37 9.81
N ARG A 7 6.39 27.10 9.70
CA ARG A 7 6.82 26.03 10.61
C ARG A 7 6.89 24.69 9.86
N ILE A 8 7.57 23.72 10.44
CA ILE A 8 7.61 22.36 9.91
C ILE A 8 6.24 21.70 10.12
N LEU A 9 5.61 21.28 9.05
CA LEU A 9 4.36 20.52 9.10
C LEU A 9 4.68 19.05 9.44
N THR A 10 3.82 18.46 10.27
CA THR A 10 3.94 17.08 10.72
C THR A 10 3.00 16.15 9.99
N THR A 11 3.45 14.92 9.74
CA THR A 11 2.69 13.87 9.10
C THR A 11 3.23 12.51 9.50
N HIS A 12 2.62 11.43 9.02
CA HIS A 12 3.14 10.07 9.15
C HIS A 12 3.04 9.32 7.80
N VAL A 13 3.47 8.05 7.78
CA VAL A 13 3.58 7.30 6.52
C VAL A 13 2.24 6.73 6.06
N GLY A 14 1.39 6.21 6.96
CA GLY A 14 0.12 5.60 6.57
C GLY A 14 -0.48 4.74 7.69
N SER A 15 -0.07 3.51 7.81
CA SER A 15 -0.65 2.54 8.75
C SER A 15 -0.48 2.94 10.21
N LEU A 16 -1.58 2.89 10.97
CA LEU A 16 -1.62 3.14 12.40
C LEU A 16 -2.15 1.91 13.16
N PRO A 17 -1.86 1.78 14.47
CA PRO A 17 -2.33 0.65 15.27
C PRO A 17 -3.85 0.49 15.22
N ARG A 18 -4.31 -0.75 14.97
CA ARG A 18 -5.72 -1.11 14.88
C ARG A 18 -6.20 -1.73 16.19
N SER A 19 -7.46 -1.46 16.56
CA SER A 19 -8.12 -2.20 17.63
C SER A 19 -8.36 -3.67 17.23
N GLN A 20 -8.57 -4.55 18.22
CA GLN A 20 -8.88 -5.95 17.95
C GLN A 20 -10.14 -6.08 17.08
N ALA A 21 -11.17 -5.27 17.32
CA ALA A 21 -12.40 -5.27 16.54
C ALA A 21 -12.14 -4.98 15.03
N VAL A 22 -11.27 -4.03 14.72
CA VAL A 22 -10.85 -3.75 13.33
C VAL A 22 -10.10 -4.94 12.74
N VAL A 23 -9.17 -5.52 13.49
CA VAL A 23 -8.39 -6.70 13.04
C VAL A 23 -9.34 -7.86 12.72
N ASP A 24 -10.31 -8.13 13.60
CA ASP A 24 -11.29 -9.23 13.43
C ASP A 24 -12.14 -9.03 12.17
N VAL A 25 -12.60 -7.80 11.90
CA VAL A 25 -13.32 -7.44 10.65
C VAL A 25 -12.47 -7.68 9.42
N LEU A 26 -11.22 -7.22 9.42
CA LEU A 26 -10.33 -7.35 8.27
C LEU A 26 -10.04 -8.82 7.95
N PHE A 27 -9.72 -9.65 8.95
CA PHE A 27 -9.48 -11.08 8.74
C PHE A 27 -10.74 -11.87 8.43
N ALA A 28 -11.91 -11.46 8.94
CA ALA A 28 -13.18 -12.06 8.54
C ALA A 28 -13.46 -11.82 7.04
N ARG A 29 -13.24 -10.59 6.56
CA ARG A 29 -13.35 -10.25 5.13
C ARG A 29 -12.38 -11.06 4.27
N GLU A 30 -11.11 -11.17 4.68
CA GLU A 30 -10.11 -11.95 3.94
C GLU A 30 -10.48 -13.44 3.84
N ARG A 31 -11.01 -14.03 4.93
CA ARG A 31 -11.50 -15.42 4.91
C ARG A 31 -12.69 -15.60 3.97
N ALA A 32 -13.66 -14.69 4.00
CA ALA A 32 -14.82 -14.73 3.11
C ALA A 32 -14.45 -14.62 1.63
N GLU A 33 -13.43 -13.79 1.31
CA GLU A 33 -12.89 -13.66 -0.05
C GLU A 33 -12.11 -14.91 -0.50
N ALA A 34 -11.49 -15.63 0.45
CA ALA A 34 -10.75 -16.86 0.18
C ALA A 34 -11.66 -18.03 -0.11
N ASP A 35 -12.79 -18.09 0.54
CA ASP A 35 -13.75 -19.18 0.48
C ASP A 35 -15.05 -18.67 -0.16
N ALA A 36 -15.09 -18.68 -1.49
CA ALA A 36 -16.27 -18.27 -2.26
C ALA A 36 -17.52 -19.14 -1.94
N SER A 37 -17.36 -20.28 -1.22
CA SER A 37 -18.41 -21.14 -0.74
C SER A 37 -18.86 -20.84 0.70
N ALA A 38 -18.07 -20.04 1.46
CA ALA A 38 -18.36 -19.72 2.85
C ALA A 38 -19.37 -18.55 2.95
N ASN A 39 -20.60 -18.87 3.18
CA ASN A 39 -21.66 -17.95 3.64
C ASN A 39 -21.40 -17.42 5.08
N ALA A 40 -20.14 -17.29 5.48
CA ALA A 40 -19.76 -16.94 6.83
C ALA A 40 -19.40 -15.46 6.93
N SER A 41 -20.41 -14.58 6.94
CA SER A 41 -20.22 -13.28 7.57
C SER A 41 -20.24 -13.48 9.09
N VAL A 42 -19.08 -13.31 9.73
CA VAL A 42 -18.96 -13.33 11.21
C VAL A 42 -19.70 -12.12 11.83
N HIS A 43 -20.06 -11.12 11.03
CA HIS A 43 -20.78 -9.91 11.43
C HIS A 43 -22.08 -9.78 10.64
N ALA A 44 -23.08 -9.15 11.27
CA ALA A 44 -24.30 -8.78 10.57
C ALA A 44 -23.98 -7.83 9.38
N PRO A 45 -24.79 -7.83 8.30
CA PRO A 45 -24.59 -6.90 7.19
C PRO A 45 -24.50 -5.45 7.67
N GLY A 46 -23.41 -4.74 7.31
CA GLY A 46 -23.14 -3.35 7.72
C GLY A 46 -22.41 -3.17 9.05
N GLU A 47 -22.33 -4.19 9.92
CA GLU A 47 -21.65 -4.04 11.22
C GLU A 47 -20.14 -3.83 11.04
N GLY A 48 -19.51 -4.58 10.17
CA GLY A 48 -18.08 -4.43 9.87
C GLY A 48 -17.73 -3.08 9.25
N GLU A 49 -18.62 -2.52 8.42
CA GLU A 49 -18.51 -1.18 7.84
C GLU A 49 -18.58 -0.10 8.93
N ALA A 50 -19.50 -0.23 9.88
CA ALA A 50 -19.63 0.70 11.01
C ALA A 50 -18.37 0.67 11.91
N VAL A 51 -17.79 -0.50 12.18
CA VAL A 51 -16.53 -0.64 12.93
C VAL A 51 -15.39 0.10 12.23
N ILE A 52 -15.23 -0.07 10.92
CA ILE A 52 -14.19 0.62 10.14
C ILE A 52 -14.43 2.14 10.13
N ALA A 53 -15.66 2.60 9.88
CA ALA A 53 -15.99 4.03 9.87
C ALA A 53 -15.68 4.68 11.22
N ALA A 54 -16.06 4.07 12.32
CA ALA A 54 -15.75 4.53 13.68
C ALA A 54 -14.25 4.58 13.94
N ALA A 55 -13.49 3.59 13.48
CA ALA A 55 -12.04 3.53 13.64
C ALA A 55 -11.34 4.65 12.83
N VAL A 56 -11.80 4.95 11.61
CA VAL A 56 -11.30 6.06 10.81
C VAL A 56 -11.58 7.40 11.49
N ALA A 57 -12.81 7.62 11.97
CA ALA A 57 -13.16 8.85 12.69
C ALA A 57 -12.30 9.05 13.94
N GLU A 58 -12.10 8.00 14.74
CA GLU A 58 -11.28 8.04 15.94
C GLU A 58 -9.81 8.32 15.64
N VAL A 59 -9.22 7.64 14.64
CA VAL A 59 -7.81 7.80 14.34
C VAL A 59 -7.50 9.17 13.74
N VAL A 60 -8.39 9.73 12.92
CA VAL A 60 -8.25 11.09 12.38
C VAL A 60 -8.35 12.13 13.50
N ARG A 61 -9.35 12.02 14.36
CA ARG A 61 -9.51 12.90 15.52
C ARG A 61 -8.27 12.86 16.43
N ARG A 62 -7.72 11.65 16.69
CA ARG A 62 -6.54 11.47 17.52
C ARG A 62 -5.31 12.13 16.90
N GLN A 63 -5.08 11.99 15.59
CA GLN A 63 -3.98 12.66 14.89
C GLN A 63 -4.06 14.17 15.06
N VAL A 64 -5.23 14.78 14.84
CA VAL A 64 -5.45 16.23 15.02
C VAL A 64 -5.19 16.65 16.48
N THR A 65 -5.73 15.90 17.44
CA THR A 65 -5.52 16.19 18.88
C THR A 65 -4.05 16.13 19.29
N LEU A 66 -3.25 15.29 18.64
CA LEU A 66 -1.80 15.18 18.86
C LEU A 66 -0.99 16.22 18.07
N GLY A 67 -1.63 17.10 17.31
CA GLY A 67 -0.98 18.16 16.54
C GLY A 67 -0.37 17.70 15.22
N ILE A 68 -0.83 16.56 14.67
CA ILE A 68 -0.45 16.14 13.30
C ILE A 68 -1.20 17.00 12.29
N ASP A 69 -0.46 17.61 11.37
CA ASP A 69 -1.01 18.53 10.37
C ASP A 69 -1.66 17.85 9.18
N VAL A 70 -0.99 16.84 8.64
CA VAL A 70 -1.44 16.10 7.46
C VAL A 70 -1.77 14.68 7.88
N VAL A 71 -3.05 14.39 7.97
CA VAL A 71 -3.59 13.15 8.55
C VAL A 71 -4.00 12.13 7.49
N SER A 72 -4.23 10.87 7.90
CA SER A 72 -4.80 9.84 7.02
C SER A 72 -5.85 9.00 7.76
N ASP A 73 -6.48 8.06 7.02
CA ASP A 73 -7.38 7.04 7.54
C ASP A 73 -6.68 5.97 8.41
N GLY A 74 -5.34 6.04 8.54
CA GLY A 74 -4.52 5.06 9.27
C GLY A 74 -4.58 3.65 8.67
N GLU A 75 -5.05 3.50 7.44
CA GLU A 75 -5.30 2.21 6.76
C GLU A 75 -6.26 1.29 7.52
N MET A 76 -7.26 1.84 8.20
CA MET A 76 -8.16 1.05 9.07
C MET A 76 -8.99 0.03 8.27
N SER A 77 -9.23 0.26 6.96
CA SER A 77 -9.95 -0.67 6.08
C SER A 77 -9.05 -1.70 5.37
N LYS A 78 -7.72 -1.55 5.46
CA LYS A 78 -6.75 -2.30 4.65
C LYS A 78 -5.97 -3.28 5.51
N ILE A 79 -6.03 -4.58 5.22
CA ILE A 79 -5.20 -5.59 5.89
C ILE A 79 -3.72 -5.40 5.53
N SER A 80 -3.46 -5.01 4.28
CA SER A 80 -2.17 -4.63 3.73
C SER A 80 -2.40 -3.68 2.55
N TYR A 81 -1.70 -2.56 2.51
CA TYR A 81 -1.83 -1.58 1.41
C TYR A 81 -1.53 -2.19 0.03
N ALA A 82 -0.57 -3.12 -0.04
CA ALA A 82 -0.14 -3.73 -1.30
C ALA A 82 -1.10 -4.81 -1.81
N THR A 83 -1.71 -5.62 -0.92
CA THR A 83 -2.61 -6.70 -1.32
C THR A 83 -4.08 -6.27 -1.37
N TYR A 84 -4.41 -5.11 -0.84
CA TYR A 84 -5.76 -4.54 -0.85
C TYR A 84 -6.33 -4.36 -2.27
N VAL A 85 -5.47 -4.19 -3.27
CA VAL A 85 -5.88 -4.10 -4.69
C VAL A 85 -6.64 -5.34 -5.16
N ALA A 86 -6.38 -6.52 -4.61
CA ALA A 86 -7.09 -7.75 -4.98
C ALA A 86 -8.61 -7.72 -4.68
N ARG A 87 -9.06 -6.83 -3.78
CA ARG A 87 -10.49 -6.60 -3.54
C ARG A 87 -11.16 -5.81 -4.65
N ARG A 88 -10.42 -4.98 -5.35
CA ARG A 88 -10.91 -4.00 -6.33
C ARG A 88 -10.59 -4.36 -7.77
N LEU A 89 -9.56 -5.19 -7.99
CA LEU A 89 -9.11 -5.62 -9.31
C LEU A 89 -9.34 -7.12 -9.49
N THR A 90 -9.57 -7.52 -10.75
CA THR A 90 -9.59 -8.92 -11.19
C THR A 90 -8.19 -9.49 -11.31
N GLY A 91 -8.08 -10.77 -11.61
CA GLY A 91 -6.83 -11.43 -12.00
C GLY A 91 -5.98 -11.94 -10.84
N PHE A 92 -6.40 -11.77 -9.59
CA PHE A 92 -5.66 -12.20 -8.41
C PHE A 92 -6.28 -13.44 -7.75
N ALA A 93 -5.46 -14.47 -7.47
CA ALA A 93 -5.87 -15.66 -6.72
C ALA A 93 -4.70 -16.33 -6.00
N GLY A 94 -5.04 -17.34 -5.16
CA GLY A 94 -4.05 -18.14 -4.45
C GLY A 94 -3.40 -17.42 -3.26
N ASP A 95 -2.28 -17.98 -2.81
CA ASP A 95 -1.44 -17.43 -1.75
C ASP A 95 0.01 -17.75 -2.05
N THR A 96 0.90 -16.75 -1.97
CA THR A 96 2.32 -16.90 -2.26
C THR A 96 3.11 -16.90 -0.97
N PRO A 97 3.98 -17.91 -0.74
CA PRO A 97 4.88 -17.90 0.41
C PRO A 97 5.73 -16.61 0.43
N ARG A 98 5.96 -16.10 1.63
CA ARG A 98 6.87 -14.98 1.83
C ARG A 98 8.30 -15.48 1.88
N GLU A 99 9.12 -14.95 1.00
CA GLU A 99 10.56 -15.14 1.09
C GLU A 99 11.16 -14.04 1.97
N PRO A 100 12.09 -14.38 2.88
CA PRO A 100 12.78 -13.37 3.67
C PRO A 100 13.66 -12.50 2.78
N GLY A 101 13.93 -11.27 3.20
CA GLY A 101 14.93 -10.42 2.56
C GLY A 101 16.30 -11.07 2.58
N GLN A 102 17.16 -10.70 1.61
CA GLN A 102 18.48 -11.29 1.45
C GLN A 102 19.35 -11.16 2.71
N ASP A 103 19.29 -10.03 3.36
CA ASP A 103 19.99 -9.73 4.60
C ASP A 103 19.58 -10.65 5.78
N LEU A 104 18.31 -11.01 5.87
CA LEU A 104 17.83 -11.96 6.88
C LEU A 104 18.30 -13.40 6.62
N VAL A 105 18.43 -13.79 5.35
CA VAL A 105 18.94 -15.13 4.97
C VAL A 105 20.39 -15.31 5.46
N GLU A 106 21.18 -14.25 5.47
CA GLU A 106 22.57 -14.26 5.96
C GLU A 106 22.68 -14.39 7.48
N PHE A 107 21.58 -14.12 8.22
CA PHE A 107 21.51 -14.21 9.68
C PHE A 107 20.44 -15.22 10.15
N PRO A 108 20.67 -16.53 9.93
CA PRO A 108 19.64 -17.55 10.21
C PRO A 108 19.21 -17.62 11.69
N GLY A 109 20.08 -17.20 12.60
CA GLY A 109 19.74 -17.08 14.03
C GLY A 109 18.73 -15.97 14.31
N LEU A 110 18.87 -14.81 13.65
CA LEU A 110 17.91 -13.72 13.72
C LEU A 110 16.59 -14.11 13.07
N LEU A 111 16.63 -14.67 11.86
CA LEU A 111 15.44 -15.12 11.14
C LEU A 111 14.58 -16.09 11.99
N ARG A 112 15.24 -17.05 12.67
CA ARG A 112 14.56 -17.97 13.58
C ARG A 112 13.91 -17.26 14.77
N LYS A 113 14.61 -16.31 15.42
CA LYS A 113 14.04 -15.51 16.53
C LYS A 113 12.85 -14.69 16.09
N LEU A 114 12.88 -14.08 14.89
CA LEU A 114 11.75 -13.34 14.34
C LEU A 114 10.55 -14.24 14.07
N ALA A 115 10.79 -15.45 13.56
CA ALA A 115 9.73 -16.45 13.34
C ALA A 115 9.09 -16.91 14.66
N GLU A 116 9.88 -17.11 15.72
CA GLU A 116 9.42 -17.52 17.06
C GLU A 116 8.59 -16.43 17.76
N ARG A 117 8.95 -15.15 17.60
CA ARG A 117 8.22 -14.02 18.19
C ARG A 117 6.81 -13.83 17.64
N GLY A 118 6.50 -14.48 16.53
CA GLY A 118 5.22 -14.31 15.87
C GLY A 118 5.08 -12.88 15.34
N SER A 119 5.57 -12.64 14.17
CA SER A 119 5.32 -11.37 13.48
C SER A 119 3.84 -11.22 13.12
N THR A 120 3.47 -10.02 12.72
CA THR A 120 2.18 -9.58 12.15
C THR A 120 1.35 -10.74 11.59
N ALA A 121 0.09 -10.81 11.95
CA ALA A 121 -0.84 -11.83 11.46
C ALA A 121 -0.65 -12.07 9.96
N LYS A 122 -0.52 -13.33 9.58
CA LYS A 122 -0.25 -13.71 8.19
C LYS A 122 -1.50 -13.45 7.34
N TYR A 123 -1.48 -12.42 6.52
CA TYR A 123 -2.48 -12.18 5.48
C TYR A 123 -2.04 -12.85 4.17
N ARG A 124 -3.00 -13.13 3.30
CA ARG A 124 -2.74 -13.77 2.00
C ARG A 124 -1.99 -12.83 1.05
N ARG A 125 -1.16 -13.43 0.22
CA ARG A 125 -0.45 -12.77 -0.89
C ARG A 125 -0.85 -13.43 -2.20
N PRO A 126 -1.93 -12.98 -2.84
CA PRO A 126 -2.38 -13.57 -4.10
C PRO A 126 -1.33 -13.36 -5.21
N ARG A 127 -1.43 -14.15 -6.27
CA ARG A 127 -0.64 -14.04 -7.50
C ARG A 127 -1.51 -13.49 -8.61
N CYS A 128 -0.91 -12.87 -9.61
CA CYS A 128 -1.61 -12.52 -10.85
C CYS A 128 -1.76 -13.78 -11.71
N VAL A 129 -2.98 -14.29 -11.82
CA VAL A 129 -3.33 -15.52 -12.55
C VAL A 129 -4.35 -15.28 -13.68
N GLY A 130 -4.69 -14.04 -13.95
CA GLY A 130 -5.65 -13.64 -14.97
C GLY A 130 -5.54 -12.16 -15.36
N PRO A 131 -6.36 -11.68 -16.28
CA PRO A 131 -6.31 -10.29 -16.75
C PRO A 131 -6.68 -9.33 -15.62
N ILE A 132 -5.88 -8.26 -15.47
CA ILE A 132 -6.10 -7.18 -14.52
C ILE A 132 -7.10 -6.18 -15.10
N ALA A 133 -8.18 -5.95 -14.38
CA ALA A 133 -9.18 -4.92 -14.65
C ALA A 133 -9.86 -4.48 -13.35
N VAL A 134 -10.46 -3.31 -13.32
CA VAL A 134 -11.30 -2.87 -12.20
C VAL A 134 -12.53 -3.76 -12.14
N LYS A 135 -12.81 -4.36 -10.99
CA LYS A 135 -14.00 -5.19 -10.75
C LYS A 135 -15.01 -4.55 -9.81
N ASP A 136 -14.52 -3.74 -8.85
CA ASP A 136 -15.36 -3.14 -7.81
C ASP A 136 -14.73 -1.85 -7.29
N THR A 137 -15.47 -0.75 -7.36
CA THR A 137 -15.08 0.57 -6.81
C THR A 137 -15.62 0.80 -5.40
N GLY A 138 -16.59 0.02 -4.96
CA GLY A 138 -17.27 0.17 -3.66
C GLY A 138 -16.33 0.26 -2.45
N PRO A 139 -15.29 -0.60 -2.33
CA PRO A 139 -14.33 -0.49 -1.24
C PRO A 139 -13.60 0.87 -1.20
N LEU A 140 -13.19 1.40 -2.36
CA LEU A 140 -12.54 2.70 -2.45
C LEU A 140 -13.52 3.84 -2.12
N GLU A 141 -14.73 3.77 -2.63
CA GLU A 141 -15.78 4.76 -2.36
C GLU A 141 -16.11 4.83 -0.86
N ALA A 142 -16.20 3.68 -0.18
CA ALA A 142 -16.40 3.60 1.26
C ALA A 142 -15.22 4.22 2.03
N ASP A 143 -13.98 3.95 1.64
CA ASP A 143 -12.78 4.51 2.26
C ASP A 143 -12.75 6.04 2.11
N LEU A 144 -13.02 6.55 0.91
CA LEU A 144 -13.10 7.99 0.64
C LEU A 144 -14.23 8.65 1.42
N HIS A 145 -15.39 8.00 1.50
CA HIS A 145 -16.53 8.50 2.29
C HIS A 145 -16.15 8.64 3.78
N ASN A 146 -15.58 7.61 4.37
CA ASN A 146 -15.19 7.58 5.79
C ASN A 146 -14.14 8.64 6.09
N LEU A 147 -13.06 8.72 5.28
CA LEU A 147 -12.02 9.71 5.49
C LEU A 147 -12.55 11.14 5.34
N ARG A 148 -13.36 11.43 4.32
CA ARG A 148 -13.96 12.75 4.12
C ARG A 148 -14.90 13.14 5.27
N ALA A 149 -15.65 12.20 5.81
CA ALA A 149 -16.52 12.44 6.97
C ALA A 149 -15.67 12.82 8.20
N ALA A 150 -14.62 12.04 8.49
CA ALA A 150 -13.71 12.30 9.59
C ALA A 150 -12.94 13.63 9.45
N VAL A 151 -12.50 13.98 8.23
CA VAL A 151 -11.82 15.25 7.93
C VAL A 151 -12.74 16.45 8.14
N ARG A 152 -14.02 16.36 7.73
CA ARG A 152 -15.00 17.44 7.97
C ARG A 152 -15.22 17.69 9.46
N GLU A 153 -15.23 16.65 10.28
CA GLU A 153 -15.44 16.76 11.73
C GLU A 153 -14.19 17.28 12.45
N ALA A 154 -13.00 16.71 12.14
CA ALA A 154 -11.77 17.00 12.87
C ALA A 154 -11.01 18.23 12.33
N ALA A 155 -11.30 18.70 11.12
CA ALA A 155 -10.73 19.89 10.46
C ALA A 155 -9.20 19.97 10.49
N PRO A 156 -8.43 18.93 10.03
CA PRO A 156 -6.99 18.98 9.91
C PRO A 156 -6.55 20.01 8.85
N ALA A 157 -5.25 20.37 8.81
CA ALA A 157 -4.72 21.22 7.76
C ALA A 157 -4.86 20.58 6.36
N GLU A 158 -4.53 19.30 6.25
CA GLU A 158 -4.74 18.48 5.04
C GLU A 158 -4.96 17.01 5.41
N ALA A 159 -5.44 16.22 4.44
CA ALA A 159 -5.52 14.77 4.56
C ALA A 159 -4.97 14.08 3.31
N PHE A 160 -4.40 12.90 3.50
CA PHE A 160 -3.94 12.03 2.43
C PHE A 160 -4.53 10.63 2.52
N MET A 161 -4.60 9.96 1.40
CA MET A 161 -4.86 8.53 1.30
C MET A 161 -3.75 7.88 0.51
N ASN A 162 -3.23 6.76 1.02
CA ASN A 162 -2.21 6.01 0.33
C ASN A 162 -2.80 4.99 -0.65
N ALA A 163 -2.12 4.87 -1.79
CA ALA A 163 -2.37 3.88 -2.82
C ALA A 163 -1.05 3.22 -3.25
N ALA A 164 -1.13 1.93 -3.59
CA ALA A 164 0.03 1.17 -4.05
C ALA A 164 0.50 1.63 -5.43
N SER A 165 1.81 1.72 -5.65
CA SER A 165 2.38 1.86 -7.00
C SER A 165 2.16 0.58 -7.82
N PRO A 166 2.15 0.63 -9.17
CA PRO A 166 2.15 -0.58 -9.98
C PRO A 166 3.32 -1.51 -9.65
N GLY A 167 4.49 -0.96 -9.38
CA GLY A 167 5.70 -1.71 -9.04
C GLY A 167 5.57 -2.44 -7.70
N VAL A 168 5.00 -1.81 -6.66
CA VAL A 168 4.81 -2.48 -5.38
C VAL A 168 3.74 -3.58 -5.44
N VAL A 169 2.69 -3.40 -6.25
CA VAL A 169 1.73 -4.47 -6.49
C VAL A 169 2.43 -5.67 -7.13
N ALA A 170 3.23 -5.44 -8.16
CA ALA A 170 4.00 -6.50 -8.83
C ALA A 170 5.05 -7.16 -7.92
N LEU A 171 5.64 -6.40 -6.98
CA LEU A 171 6.57 -6.92 -5.97
C LEU A 171 5.90 -7.90 -5.00
N PHE A 172 4.70 -7.57 -4.52
CA PHE A 172 3.98 -8.38 -3.54
C PHE A 172 3.09 -9.45 -4.15
N GLN A 173 2.69 -9.30 -5.40
CA GLN A 173 1.77 -10.17 -6.12
C GLN A 173 2.40 -10.61 -7.44
N PRO A 174 3.19 -11.70 -7.44
CA PRO A 174 3.96 -12.15 -8.60
C PRO A 174 3.10 -12.44 -9.83
N ASN A 175 3.66 -12.22 -11.01
CA ASN A 175 3.04 -12.45 -12.30
C ASN A 175 3.15 -13.92 -12.73
N ASP A 176 2.01 -14.58 -12.92
CA ASP A 176 1.90 -15.92 -13.52
C ASP A 176 1.02 -15.93 -14.78
N PHE A 177 0.53 -14.77 -15.20
CA PHE A 177 -0.42 -14.69 -16.33
C PHE A 177 0.16 -13.94 -17.54
N TYR A 178 0.71 -12.75 -17.35
CA TYR A 178 1.22 -11.95 -18.44
C TYR A 178 2.53 -12.50 -18.97
N ARG A 179 2.74 -12.39 -20.29
CA ARG A 179 3.93 -12.92 -20.96
C ARG A 179 5.23 -12.27 -20.45
N THR A 180 5.17 -10.97 -20.18
CA THR A 180 6.31 -10.21 -19.67
C THR A 180 5.94 -9.47 -18.39
N GLN A 181 6.94 -9.10 -17.59
CA GLN A 181 6.74 -8.25 -16.42
C GLN A 181 6.27 -6.85 -16.83
N ASP A 182 6.68 -6.38 -17.99
CA ASP A 182 6.30 -5.08 -18.53
C ASP A 182 4.82 -5.02 -18.94
N ASP A 183 4.29 -6.09 -19.53
CA ASP A 183 2.85 -6.22 -19.82
C ASP A 183 2.03 -6.17 -18.54
N TYR A 184 2.50 -6.85 -17.47
CA TYR A 184 1.85 -6.86 -16.18
C TYR A 184 1.84 -5.48 -15.51
N LEU A 185 3.01 -4.80 -15.48
CA LEU A 185 3.13 -3.44 -14.95
C LEU A 185 2.22 -2.46 -15.70
N THR A 186 2.15 -2.57 -17.02
CA THR A 186 1.28 -1.74 -17.86
C THR A 186 -0.20 -1.97 -17.57
N ALA A 187 -0.62 -3.22 -17.39
CA ALA A 187 -1.99 -3.56 -17.01
C ALA A 187 -2.35 -3.02 -15.63
N LEU A 188 -1.44 -3.14 -14.66
CA LEU A 188 -1.61 -2.56 -13.32
C LEU A 188 -1.75 -1.03 -13.38
N ALA A 189 -0.90 -0.35 -14.14
CA ALA A 189 -0.96 1.10 -14.30
C ALA A 189 -2.30 1.56 -14.85
N GLY A 190 -2.82 0.87 -15.87
CA GLY A 190 -4.13 1.17 -16.45
C GLY A 190 -5.28 1.00 -15.45
N ALA A 191 -5.23 -0.06 -14.62
CA ALA A 191 -6.28 -0.34 -13.65
C ALA A 191 -6.21 0.60 -12.41
N LEU A 192 -5.00 0.97 -11.95
CA LEU A 192 -4.80 1.82 -10.78
C LEU A 192 -5.07 3.31 -11.05
N GLN A 193 -5.01 3.74 -12.31
CA GLN A 193 -5.26 5.14 -12.69
C GLN A 193 -6.57 5.67 -12.12
N SER A 194 -7.67 4.93 -12.25
CA SER A 194 -9.00 5.35 -11.77
C SER A 194 -9.05 5.56 -10.25
N GLU A 195 -8.30 4.76 -9.48
CA GLU A 195 -8.14 4.94 -8.04
C GLU A 195 -7.42 6.25 -7.72
N TYR A 196 -6.30 6.52 -8.39
CA TYR A 196 -5.52 7.74 -8.16
C TYR A 196 -6.33 9.00 -8.47
N GLU A 197 -7.04 8.99 -9.60
CA GLU A 197 -7.94 10.07 -9.99
C GLU A 197 -9.08 10.26 -8.99
N ALA A 198 -9.71 9.18 -8.50
CA ALA A 198 -10.80 9.23 -7.54
C ALA A 198 -10.37 9.82 -6.18
N ILE A 199 -9.18 9.46 -5.67
CA ILE A 199 -8.63 10.01 -4.43
C ILE A 199 -8.48 11.53 -4.55
N VAL A 200 -7.87 12.01 -5.64
CA VAL A 200 -7.63 13.44 -5.85
C VAL A 200 -8.93 14.20 -6.13
N ALA A 201 -9.85 13.63 -6.90
CA ALA A 201 -11.18 14.18 -7.14
C ALA A 201 -12.01 14.32 -5.84
N ALA A 202 -11.78 13.45 -4.85
CA ALA A 202 -12.39 13.55 -3.53
C ALA A 202 -11.83 14.70 -2.66
N GLY A 203 -10.84 15.47 -3.16
CA GLY A 203 -10.19 16.55 -2.43
C GLY A 203 -9.08 16.12 -1.48
N ILE A 204 -8.70 14.84 -1.50
CA ILE A 204 -7.67 14.21 -0.66
C ILE A 204 -6.33 14.22 -1.41
N LEU A 205 -5.20 14.37 -0.70
CA LEU A 205 -3.89 14.16 -1.29
C LEU A 205 -3.67 12.67 -1.57
N LEU A 206 -3.11 12.36 -2.72
CA LEU A 206 -2.68 11.02 -3.06
C LEU A 206 -1.26 10.79 -2.54
N GLN A 207 -1.06 9.76 -1.70
CA GLN A 207 0.26 9.23 -1.42
C GLN A 207 0.48 7.95 -2.23
N ILE A 208 1.50 7.94 -3.08
CA ILE A 208 1.94 6.73 -3.76
C ILE A 208 2.94 6.00 -2.87
N ASP A 209 2.62 4.78 -2.45
CA ASP A 209 3.54 3.90 -1.75
C ASP A 209 4.32 3.08 -2.78
N ALA A 210 5.61 3.39 -2.90
CA ALA A 210 6.53 2.81 -3.88
C ALA A 210 7.81 2.23 -3.25
N PRO A 211 7.72 1.35 -2.23
CA PRO A 211 8.89 0.68 -1.68
C PRO A 211 9.59 -0.27 -2.66
N ASP A 212 8.95 -0.64 -3.76
CA ASP A 212 9.56 -1.38 -4.86
C ASP A 212 10.81 -0.69 -5.41
N LEU A 213 10.86 0.65 -5.36
CA LEU A 213 11.99 1.46 -5.82
C LEU A 213 13.24 1.34 -4.92
N ALA A 214 13.12 0.81 -3.73
CA ALA A 214 14.22 0.60 -2.79
C ALA A 214 14.25 -0.83 -2.25
N MET A 215 13.24 -1.27 -1.51
CA MET A 215 13.13 -2.62 -0.94
C MET A 215 13.19 -3.72 -2.02
N GLY A 216 12.76 -3.42 -3.25
CA GLY A 216 12.81 -4.36 -4.37
C GLY A 216 14.20 -4.95 -4.59
N ARG A 217 15.27 -4.19 -4.28
CA ARG A 217 16.67 -4.60 -4.46
C ARG A 217 17.04 -5.87 -3.70
N HIS A 218 16.66 -5.98 -2.44
CA HIS A 218 17.01 -7.12 -1.59
C HIS A 218 15.89 -8.16 -1.45
N THR A 219 14.80 -7.98 -2.20
CA THR A 219 13.68 -8.92 -2.27
C THR A 219 13.56 -9.53 -3.67
N MET A 220 12.67 -9.01 -4.51
CA MET A 220 12.40 -9.55 -5.86
C MET A 220 13.64 -9.51 -6.78
N TYR A 221 14.44 -8.47 -6.69
CA TYR A 221 15.61 -8.25 -7.57
C TYR A 221 16.95 -8.53 -6.90
N ARG A 222 16.95 -9.32 -5.81
CA ARG A 222 18.15 -9.61 -5.00
C ARG A 222 19.32 -10.22 -5.76
N ASN A 223 19.03 -10.94 -6.85
CA ASN A 223 20.06 -11.60 -7.67
C ASN A 223 20.52 -10.76 -8.88
N GLN A 224 19.98 -9.55 -9.04
CA GLN A 224 20.37 -8.67 -10.15
C GLN A 224 21.56 -7.79 -9.76
N PRO A 225 22.43 -7.40 -10.71
CA PRO A 225 23.40 -6.32 -10.50
C PRO A 225 22.68 -5.01 -10.10
N LEU A 226 23.37 -4.10 -9.41
CA LEU A 226 22.77 -2.83 -8.97
C LEU A 226 22.29 -1.99 -10.16
N GLU A 227 23.07 -1.92 -11.22
CA GLU A 227 22.74 -1.17 -12.45
C GLU A 227 21.49 -1.73 -13.13
N GLU A 228 21.28 -3.04 -13.07
CA GLU A 228 20.07 -3.68 -13.60
C GLU A 228 18.87 -3.34 -12.72
N PHE A 229 19.02 -3.34 -11.40
CA PHE A 229 17.96 -2.89 -10.49
C PHE A 229 17.58 -1.43 -10.75
N GLU A 230 18.54 -0.53 -10.94
CA GLU A 230 18.30 0.87 -11.26
C GLU A 230 17.52 1.04 -12.58
N ARG A 231 17.83 0.22 -13.58
CA ARG A 231 17.09 0.19 -14.86
C ARG A 231 15.64 -0.26 -14.65
N LEU A 232 15.42 -1.28 -13.83
CA LEU A 232 14.08 -1.75 -13.48
C LEU A 232 13.30 -0.70 -12.68
N ALA A 233 13.94 -0.06 -11.69
CA ALA A 233 13.34 1.03 -10.93
C ALA A 233 12.96 2.21 -11.82
N ALA A 234 13.81 2.58 -12.79
CA ALA A 234 13.49 3.61 -13.79
C ALA A 234 12.23 3.23 -14.60
N ARG A 235 12.11 1.96 -15.00
CA ARG A 235 10.92 1.47 -15.70
C ARG A 235 9.67 1.52 -14.82
N HIS A 236 9.77 1.19 -13.54
CA HIS A 236 8.66 1.32 -12.59
C HIS A 236 8.17 2.77 -12.49
N ILE A 237 9.08 3.73 -12.50
CA ILE A 237 8.73 5.17 -12.50
C ILE A 237 8.03 5.59 -13.79
N GLU A 238 8.49 5.14 -14.96
CA GLU A 238 7.82 5.43 -16.23
C GLU A 238 6.37 4.91 -16.22
N VAL A 239 6.16 3.69 -15.73
CA VAL A 239 4.84 3.08 -15.61
C VAL A 239 3.97 3.82 -14.59
N LEU A 240 4.55 4.25 -13.47
CA LEU A 240 3.86 5.07 -12.47
C LEU A 240 3.44 6.42 -13.05
N ASN A 241 4.33 7.11 -13.76
CA ASN A 241 4.03 8.38 -14.42
C ASN A 241 2.90 8.23 -15.45
N HIS A 242 2.86 7.10 -16.15
CA HIS A 242 1.74 6.81 -17.05
C HIS A 242 0.41 6.66 -16.27
N ALA A 243 0.41 6.02 -15.13
CA ALA A 243 -0.79 5.90 -14.27
C ALA A 243 -1.22 7.25 -13.68
N LEU A 244 -0.27 8.16 -13.43
CA LEU A 244 -0.50 9.49 -12.85
C LEU A 244 -0.77 10.59 -13.88
N ARG A 245 -0.79 10.30 -15.18
CA ARG A 245 -0.82 11.31 -16.26
C ARG A 245 -1.95 12.34 -16.19
N ASN A 246 -3.06 12.01 -15.52
CA ASN A 246 -4.21 12.90 -15.32
C ASN A 246 -4.27 13.48 -13.89
N VAL A 247 -3.28 13.21 -13.05
CA VAL A 247 -3.26 13.65 -11.65
C VAL A 247 -2.29 14.83 -11.51
N PRO A 248 -2.72 15.99 -10.99
CA PRO A 248 -1.83 17.12 -10.77
C PRO A 248 -0.73 16.79 -9.76
N GLY A 249 0.54 17.04 -10.11
CA GLY A 249 1.70 16.68 -9.28
C GLY A 249 1.68 17.32 -7.89
N GLU A 250 1.13 18.54 -7.75
CA GLU A 250 0.96 19.21 -6.46
C GLU A 250 -0.07 18.53 -5.52
N ARG A 251 -0.81 17.54 -6.03
CA ARG A 251 -1.72 16.71 -5.25
C ARG A 251 -1.13 15.36 -4.87
N VAL A 252 0.09 15.07 -5.30
CA VAL A 252 0.77 13.78 -5.09
C VAL A 252 1.96 13.94 -4.14
N ARG A 253 2.12 12.97 -3.26
CA ARG A 253 3.33 12.73 -2.47
C ARG A 253 3.74 11.27 -2.63
N MET A 254 5.03 10.97 -2.51
CA MET A 254 5.54 9.61 -2.65
C MET A 254 6.23 9.15 -1.37
N HIS A 255 5.99 7.89 -1.02
CA HIS A 255 6.71 7.17 0.02
C HIS A 255 7.62 6.12 -0.63
N VAL A 256 8.90 6.21 -0.33
CA VAL A 256 9.93 5.22 -0.70
C VAL A 256 10.57 4.71 0.57
N CYS A 257 10.73 3.40 0.72
CA CYS A 257 11.41 2.80 1.87
C CYS A 257 12.08 1.49 1.51
N TRP A 258 12.97 1.06 2.40
CA TRP A 258 13.69 -0.21 2.29
C TRP A 258 12.99 -1.37 3.03
N GLY A 259 11.78 -1.14 3.57
CA GLY A 259 11.02 -2.06 4.39
C GLY A 259 11.12 -1.72 5.89
N ASN A 260 10.09 -2.09 6.64
CA ASN A 260 10.00 -1.84 8.08
C ASN A 260 10.22 -3.11 8.92
N TYR A 261 10.82 -4.14 8.34
CA TYR A 261 11.14 -5.37 9.04
C TYR A 261 12.38 -5.19 9.95
N GLU A 262 12.47 -5.98 11.01
CA GLU A 262 13.61 -5.98 11.95
C GLU A 262 14.79 -6.74 11.32
N GLY A 263 15.54 -6.07 10.45
CA GLY A 263 16.68 -6.66 9.74
C GLY A 263 17.93 -5.78 9.80
N PRO A 264 19.08 -6.30 9.34
CA PRO A 264 20.35 -5.56 9.32
C PRO A 264 20.38 -4.41 8.31
N HIS A 265 19.57 -4.46 7.25
CA HIS A 265 19.50 -3.46 6.19
C HIS A 265 20.82 -3.16 5.45
N HIS A 266 21.79 -4.07 5.48
CA HIS A 266 23.12 -3.88 4.88
C HIS A 266 23.16 -4.08 3.35
N HIS A 267 22.03 -4.52 2.76
CA HIS A 267 21.83 -4.59 1.30
C HIS A 267 21.00 -3.41 0.75
N ASP A 268 20.64 -2.46 1.60
CA ASP A 268 19.91 -1.28 1.18
C ASP A 268 20.68 -0.46 0.15
N VAL A 269 20.00 -0.03 -0.89
CA VAL A 269 20.59 0.87 -1.90
C VAL A 269 20.77 2.26 -1.28
N PRO A 270 21.95 2.88 -1.36
CA PRO A 270 22.14 4.24 -0.88
C PRO A 270 21.18 5.23 -1.55
N MET A 271 20.66 6.20 -0.78
CA MET A 271 19.70 7.19 -1.28
C MET A 271 20.27 8.01 -2.44
N GLU A 272 21.58 8.27 -2.47
CA GLU A 272 22.28 8.98 -3.55
C GLU A 272 22.11 8.30 -4.92
N ARG A 273 21.94 6.97 -4.92
CA ARG A 273 21.68 6.19 -6.14
C ARG A 273 20.19 6.23 -6.54
N LEU A 274 19.30 6.27 -5.56
CA LEU A 274 17.85 6.24 -5.80
C LEU A 274 17.26 7.63 -6.09
N LEU A 275 17.75 8.66 -5.42
CA LEU A 275 17.17 10.00 -5.50
C LEU A 275 17.03 10.55 -6.92
N PRO A 276 18.05 10.42 -7.81
CA PRO A 276 17.91 10.86 -9.21
C PRO A 276 16.82 10.14 -9.99
N LEU A 277 16.49 8.91 -9.59
CA LEU A 277 15.39 8.14 -10.18
C LEU A 277 14.05 8.58 -9.61
N VAL A 278 13.94 8.63 -8.29
CA VAL A 278 12.71 8.99 -7.55
C VAL A 278 12.20 10.38 -7.93
N LEU A 279 13.10 11.34 -8.12
CA LEU A 279 12.75 12.71 -8.53
C LEU A 279 12.27 12.85 -10.00
N ARG A 280 12.20 11.74 -10.74
CA ARG A 280 11.60 11.70 -12.08
C ARG A 280 10.11 11.31 -12.04
N ALA A 281 9.61 10.94 -10.90
CA ALA A 281 8.20 10.61 -10.68
C ALA A 281 7.32 11.86 -10.63
#